data_94366ec9ce88c2b9544263baca949c93
#
_entry.id   94366ec9ce88c2b9544263baca949c93
#
_cell.length_a   1.000
_cell.length_b   1.000
_cell.length_c   1.000
_cell.angle_alpha   90.00
_cell.angle_beta   90.00
_cell.angle_gamma   90.00
#
_symmetry.space_group_name_H-M   'P 1'
#
loop_
_entity.id
_entity.type
_entity.pdbx_description
1 polymer ?
#
loop_
_entity_poly.entity_id
_entity_poly.type
_entity_poly.pdbx_seq_one_letter_code
_entity_poly.pdbx_strand_id
1 'polypeptide(L)'
;MNNLKNLFVYGTLKEGGHLHDVYLKDQTFMGVYYSEPDYFMHDHGPFPIVFPVKKGTGQIIQGEIYEVDSSKFGTVKTMEEGAGYDVMTDIFLSKGGMIHRVASIFAYPPQYFKVPLDFEIKKGVVSWAV
;
A
#
# COMPACT_ATOMS: atom_id res chain seq x y z
N MET A 1 -21.17 -16.10 -6.00
CA MET A 1 -20.49 -15.63 -4.78
C MET A 1 -19.50 -14.54 -5.12
N ASN A 2 -19.61 -13.43 -4.42
CA ASN A 2 -18.68 -12.34 -4.61
C ASN A 2 -17.38 -12.64 -3.86
N ASN A 3 -16.31 -12.89 -4.61
CA ASN A 3 -14.98 -13.00 -4.03
C ASN A 3 -14.45 -11.58 -3.80
N LEU A 4 -14.56 -11.13 -2.56
CA LEU A 4 -14.06 -9.82 -2.16
C LEU A 4 -12.65 -9.95 -1.61
N LYS A 5 -11.82 -8.97 -1.93
CA LYS A 5 -10.43 -8.89 -1.45
C LYS A 5 -10.21 -7.55 -0.79
N ASN A 6 -9.45 -7.55 0.29
CA ASN A 6 -9.00 -6.30 0.92
C ASN A 6 -7.74 -5.80 0.21
N LEU A 7 -7.79 -4.56 -0.22
CA LEU A 7 -6.67 -3.88 -0.87
C LEU A 7 -6.24 -2.69 -0.02
N PHE A 8 -4.97 -2.65 0.37
CA PHE A 8 -4.39 -1.52 1.10
C PHE A 8 -3.70 -0.59 0.13
N VAL A 9 -4.16 0.65 0.07
CA VAL A 9 -3.63 1.66 -0.85
C VAL A 9 -3.06 2.82 -0.04
N TYR A 10 -1.92 3.33 -0.49
CA TYR A 10 -1.17 4.35 0.26
C TYR A 10 -0.79 5.57 -0.59
N GLY A 11 -1.09 5.55 -1.89
CA GLY A 11 -0.68 6.59 -2.84
C GLY A 11 -1.84 7.13 -3.67
N THR A 12 -1.67 7.14 -4.98
CA THR A 12 -2.60 7.75 -5.93
C THR A 12 -3.97 7.07 -6.00
N LEU A 13 -4.09 5.86 -5.45
CA LEU A 13 -5.37 5.14 -5.35
C LEU A 13 -6.17 5.54 -4.11
N LYS A 14 -5.59 6.27 -3.16
CA LYS A 14 -6.33 6.78 -2.00
C LYS A 14 -7.38 7.79 -2.43
N GLU A 15 -8.41 7.97 -1.60
CA GLU A 15 -9.42 9.01 -1.82
C GLU A 15 -8.74 10.36 -2.01
N GLY A 16 -9.11 11.07 -3.08
CA GLY A 16 -8.47 12.32 -3.49
C GLY A 16 -7.29 12.14 -4.43
N GLY A 17 -6.76 10.94 -4.57
CA GLY A 17 -5.69 10.64 -5.54
C GLY A 17 -6.23 10.55 -6.96
N HIS A 18 -5.38 10.82 -7.95
CA HIS A 18 -5.84 10.90 -9.34
C HIS A 18 -6.28 9.56 -9.94
N LEU A 19 -5.86 8.43 -9.37
CA LEU A 19 -6.28 7.10 -9.83
C LEU A 19 -7.49 6.55 -9.06
N HIS A 20 -7.88 7.20 -7.97
CA HIS A 20 -8.97 6.71 -7.13
C HIS A 20 -10.29 6.61 -7.92
N ASP A 21 -10.66 7.67 -8.63
CA ASP A 21 -11.93 7.70 -9.36
C ASP A 21 -11.97 6.71 -10.51
N VAL A 22 -10.81 6.33 -11.06
CA VAL A 22 -10.72 5.36 -12.14
C VAL A 22 -10.94 3.93 -11.63
N TYR A 23 -10.37 3.60 -10.46
CA TYR A 23 -10.29 2.21 -10.01
C TYR A 23 -11.13 1.89 -8.78
N LEU A 24 -11.27 2.81 -7.82
CA LEU A 24 -11.83 2.49 -6.51
C LEU A 24 -13.07 3.30 -6.13
N LYS A 25 -13.52 4.22 -6.96
CA LYS A 25 -14.64 5.12 -6.64
C LYS A 25 -15.89 4.38 -6.17
N ASP A 26 -16.19 3.24 -6.79
CA ASP A 26 -17.38 2.44 -6.51
C ASP A 26 -17.09 1.23 -5.60
N GLN A 27 -15.90 1.15 -5.03
CA GLN A 27 -15.52 0.08 -4.13
C GLN A 27 -15.75 0.51 -2.67
N THR A 28 -15.79 -0.46 -1.76
CA THR A 28 -16.16 -0.21 -0.37
C THR A 28 -14.94 0.26 0.45
N PHE A 29 -15.02 1.47 0.97
CA PHE A 29 -14.00 2.02 1.87
C PHE A 29 -14.14 1.38 3.25
N MET A 30 -13.07 0.76 3.74
CA MET A 30 -13.07 0.04 5.01
C MET A 30 -12.39 0.83 6.14
N GLY A 31 -11.76 1.94 5.82
CA GLY A 31 -11.14 2.79 6.83
C GLY A 31 -9.66 3.05 6.59
N VAL A 32 -9.09 3.89 7.44
CA VAL A 32 -7.66 4.18 7.48
C VAL A 32 -6.98 3.14 8.36
N TYR A 33 -5.91 2.54 7.84
CA TYR A 33 -5.16 1.49 8.52
C TYR A 33 -3.67 1.78 8.48
N TYR A 34 -2.93 1.06 9.31
CA TYR A 34 -1.48 1.24 9.48
C TYR A 34 -0.78 -0.09 9.33
N SER A 35 0.30 -0.11 8.57
CA SER A 35 1.12 -1.31 8.42
C SER A 35 1.97 -1.57 9.66
N GLU A 36 2.58 -2.75 9.72
CA GLU A 36 3.71 -3.00 10.62
C GLU A 36 4.91 -2.17 10.17
N PRO A 37 5.92 -1.93 11.05
CA PRO A 37 7.11 -1.13 10.68
C PRO A 37 8.10 -1.93 9.82
N ASP A 38 7.62 -2.42 8.69
CA ASP A 38 8.35 -3.37 7.82
C ASP A 38 8.59 -2.78 6.43
N TYR A 39 8.33 -1.48 6.24
CA TYR A 39 8.34 -0.86 4.90
C TYR A 39 9.07 0.47 4.94
N PHE A 40 9.47 0.92 3.76
CA PHE A 40 9.98 2.27 3.54
C PHE A 40 9.20 2.91 2.41
N MET A 41 8.76 4.16 2.61
CA MET A 41 8.09 4.94 1.57
C MET A 41 9.06 5.99 1.03
N HIS A 42 9.28 5.93 -0.30
CA HIS A 42 10.12 6.87 -1.01
C HIS A 42 9.24 7.80 -1.85
N ASP A 43 9.46 9.09 -1.72
CA ASP A 43 8.80 10.10 -2.56
C ASP A 43 9.46 10.09 -3.95
N HIS A 44 8.69 9.64 -4.95
CA HIS A 44 9.18 9.55 -6.32
C HIS A 44 8.59 10.65 -7.21
N GLY A 45 8.11 11.75 -6.60
CA GLY A 45 7.51 12.86 -7.32
C GLY A 45 5.99 12.71 -7.43
N PRO A 46 5.45 12.30 -8.59
CA PRO A 46 3.99 12.21 -8.76
C PRO A 46 3.35 11.05 -8.02
N PHE A 47 4.12 10.12 -7.49
CA PHE A 47 3.62 8.96 -6.76
C PHE A 47 4.67 8.45 -5.76
N PRO A 48 4.24 7.74 -4.69
CA PRO A 48 5.17 7.12 -3.75
C PRO A 48 5.55 5.73 -4.21
N ILE A 49 6.75 5.32 -3.83
CA ILE A 49 7.20 3.93 -3.95
C ILE A 49 7.33 3.38 -2.53
N VAL A 50 6.69 2.25 -2.26
CA VAL A 50 6.85 1.52 -0.99
C VAL A 50 7.54 0.21 -1.30
N PHE A 51 8.56 -0.12 -0.51
CA PHE A 51 9.24 -1.40 -0.62
C PHE A 51 9.47 -1.99 0.77
N PRO A 52 9.50 -3.34 0.88
CA PRO A 52 9.73 -3.99 2.16
C PRO A 52 11.18 -3.83 2.59
N VAL A 53 11.37 -3.69 3.90
CA VAL A 53 12.69 -3.68 4.54
C VAL A 53 12.71 -4.78 5.60
N LYS A 54 13.83 -4.94 6.30
CA LYS A 54 13.92 -5.90 7.38
C LYS A 54 12.82 -5.63 8.42
N LYS A 55 12.11 -6.69 8.83
CA LYS A 55 11.00 -6.59 9.76
C LYS A 55 11.37 -5.82 11.02
N GLY A 56 10.54 -4.85 11.38
CA GLY A 56 10.73 -4.04 12.58
C GLY A 56 11.69 -2.87 12.42
N THR A 57 12.38 -2.74 11.27
CA THR A 57 13.37 -1.68 11.07
C THR A 57 12.87 -0.55 10.19
N GLY A 58 11.65 -0.63 9.69
CA GLY A 58 11.11 0.30 8.73
C GLY A 58 10.15 1.32 9.32
N GLN A 59 9.36 1.88 8.41
CA GLN A 59 8.32 2.85 8.71
C GLN A 59 6.96 2.15 8.78
N ILE A 60 6.04 2.77 9.51
CA ILE A 60 4.63 2.38 9.54
C ILE A 60 3.94 3.17 8.42
N ILE A 61 3.37 2.47 7.45
CA ILE A 61 2.69 3.12 6.33
C ILE A 61 1.23 3.33 6.70
N GLN A 62 0.77 4.58 6.64
CA GLN A 62 -0.64 4.91 6.76
C GLN A 62 -1.29 4.85 5.38
N GLY A 63 -2.41 4.17 5.29
CA GLY A 63 -3.15 4.06 4.04
C GLY A 63 -4.62 3.75 4.29
N GLU A 64 -5.29 3.34 3.22
CA GLU A 64 -6.72 3.04 3.25
C GLU A 64 -6.95 1.62 2.79
N ILE A 65 -7.87 0.91 3.44
CA ILE A 65 -8.31 -0.40 2.95
C ILE A 65 -9.62 -0.23 2.20
N TYR A 66 -9.67 -0.82 1.00
CA TYR A 66 -10.88 -0.98 0.21
C TYR A 66 -11.17 -2.45 0.03
N GLU A 67 -12.45 -2.81 0.21
CA GLU A 67 -12.92 -4.14 -0.15
C GLU A 67 -13.32 -4.09 -1.61
N VAL A 68 -12.63 -4.86 -2.45
CA VAL A 68 -12.80 -4.82 -3.89
C VAL A 68 -13.21 -6.20 -4.41
N ASP A 69 -14.02 -6.23 -5.47
CA ASP A 69 -14.33 -7.50 -6.11
C ASP A 69 -13.10 -8.03 -6.86
N SER A 70 -13.11 -9.34 -7.14
CA SER A 70 -11.96 -10.00 -7.75
C SER A 70 -11.65 -9.48 -9.15
N SER A 71 -12.67 -9.06 -9.90
CA SER A 71 -12.49 -8.46 -11.22
C SER A 71 -11.75 -7.12 -11.12
N LYS A 72 -12.17 -6.26 -10.20
CA LYS A 72 -11.52 -4.97 -9.98
C LYS A 72 -10.10 -5.16 -9.44
N PHE A 73 -9.91 -6.12 -8.54
CA PHE A 73 -8.58 -6.44 -8.03
C PHE A 73 -7.63 -6.83 -9.17
N GLY A 74 -8.09 -7.66 -10.10
CA GLY A 74 -7.30 -8.05 -11.26
C GLY A 74 -6.93 -6.87 -12.15
N THR A 75 -7.86 -5.93 -12.34
CA THR A 75 -7.62 -4.71 -13.12
C THR A 75 -6.54 -3.84 -12.46
N VAL A 76 -6.64 -3.63 -11.15
CA VAL A 76 -5.65 -2.86 -10.40
C VAL A 76 -4.28 -3.56 -10.42
N LYS A 77 -4.28 -4.89 -10.23
CA LYS A 77 -3.06 -5.67 -10.27
C LYS A 77 -2.33 -5.54 -11.60
N THR A 78 -3.06 -5.62 -12.71
CA THR A 78 -2.48 -5.46 -14.05
C THR A 78 -1.86 -4.06 -14.21
N MET A 79 -2.55 -3.03 -13.76
CA MET A 79 -2.05 -1.66 -13.82
C MET A 79 -0.80 -1.49 -12.96
N GLU A 80 -0.82 -1.98 -11.73
CA GLU A 80 0.31 -1.83 -10.80
C GLU A 80 1.53 -2.63 -11.26
N GLU A 81 1.33 -3.87 -11.74
CA GLU A 81 2.43 -4.67 -12.27
C GLU A 81 3.06 -4.03 -13.51
N GLY A 82 2.24 -3.38 -14.34
CA GLY A 82 2.74 -2.62 -15.49
C GLY A 82 3.59 -1.42 -15.08
N ALA A 83 3.39 -0.89 -13.88
CA ALA A 83 4.18 0.21 -13.32
C ALA A 83 5.38 -0.27 -12.49
N GLY A 84 5.60 -1.58 -12.40
CA GLY A 84 6.75 -2.15 -11.69
C GLY A 84 6.49 -2.63 -10.28
N TYR A 85 5.24 -2.55 -9.79
CA TYR A 85 4.89 -3.03 -8.46
C TYR A 85 4.56 -4.51 -8.48
N ASP A 86 4.85 -5.21 -7.38
CA ASP A 86 4.41 -6.58 -7.14
C ASP A 86 3.40 -6.61 -6.02
N VAL A 87 2.52 -7.61 -6.04
CA VAL A 87 1.55 -7.79 -4.98
C VAL A 87 2.19 -8.58 -3.82
N MET A 88 1.99 -8.09 -2.60
CA MET A 88 2.25 -8.83 -1.37
C MET A 88 0.89 -9.12 -0.73
N THR A 89 0.60 -10.39 -0.49
CA THR A 89 -0.68 -10.81 0.08
C THR A 89 -0.56 -11.04 1.58
N ASP A 90 -1.71 -11.01 2.26
CA ASP A 90 -1.82 -11.35 3.68
C ASP A 90 -0.93 -10.50 4.58
N ILE A 91 -0.76 -9.22 4.23
CA ILE A 91 -0.06 -8.30 5.13
C ILE A 91 -0.99 -7.90 6.28
N PHE A 92 -0.40 -7.71 7.44
CA PHE A 92 -1.12 -7.42 8.67
C PHE A 92 -1.22 -5.91 8.87
N LEU A 93 -2.45 -5.42 9.08
CA LEU A 93 -2.74 -3.99 9.22
C LEU A 93 -3.58 -3.76 10.48
N SER A 94 -3.37 -2.63 11.13
CA SER A 94 -4.12 -2.26 12.32
C SER A 94 -4.80 -0.90 12.16
N LYS A 95 -5.90 -0.72 12.88
CA LYS A 95 -6.67 0.54 12.90
C LYS A 95 -6.69 1.09 14.32
N GLY A 96 -5.52 1.16 14.94
CA GLY A 96 -5.42 1.54 16.34
C GLY A 96 -5.98 0.46 17.27
N GLY A 97 -5.38 0.29 18.45
CA GLY A 97 -5.85 -0.65 19.43
C GLY A 97 -5.90 -2.10 18.92
N MET A 98 -7.05 -2.74 19.10
CA MET A 98 -7.21 -4.18 18.86
C MET A 98 -7.82 -4.55 17.50
N ILE A 99 -8.08 -3.59 16.63
CA ILE A 99 -8.73 -3.86 15.35
C ILE A 99 -7.65 -4.15 14.30
N HIS A 100 -7.69 -5.37 13.74
CA HIS A 100 -6.71 -5.82 12.75
C HIS A 100 -7.42 -6.33 11.50
N ARG A 101 -6.75 -6.18 10.36
CA ARG A 101 -7.17 -6.76 9.08
C ARG A 101 -5.97 -7.27 8.33
N VAL A 102 -6.23 -8.21 7.44
CA VAL A 102 -5.25 -8.72 6.48
C VAL A 102 -5.66 -8.23 5.11
N ALA A 103 -4.69 -7.76 4.33
CA ALA A 103 -4.95 -7.18 3.01
C ALA A 103 -3.78 -7.46 2.07
N SER A 104 -3.97 -7.13 0.79
CA SER A 104 -2.90 -7.11 -0.20
C SER A 104 -2.39 -5.69 -0.39
N ILE A 105 -1.09 -5.55 -0.62
CA ILE A 105 -0.44 -4.27 -0.92
C ILE A 105 0.36 -4.43 -2.21
N PHE A 106 0.44 -3.36 -3.00
CA PHE A 106 1.34 -3.31 -4.15
C PHE A 106 2.60 -2.56 -3.74
N ALA A 107 3.73 -3.25 -3.79
CA ALA A 107 5.01 -2.74 -3.32
C ALA A 107 6.09 -2.98 -4.38
N TYR A 108 7.15 -2.17 -4.37
CA TYR A 108 8.27 -2.37 -5.27
C TYR A 108 9.16 -3.48 -4.74
N PRO A 109 9.62 -4.39 -5.62
CA PRO A 109 10.63 -5.37 -5.22
C PRO A 109 11.90 -4.65 -4.78
N PRO A 110 12.51 -5.07 -3.64
CA PRO A 110 13.69 -4.38 -3.11
C PRO A 110 14.87 -4.34 -4.08
N GLN A 111 15.00 -5.35 -4.97
CA GLN A 111 16.09 -5.42 -5.94
C GLN A 111 16.07 -4.30 -6.97
N TYR A 112 14.95 -3.60 -7.15
CA TYR A 112 14.82 -2.51 -8.11
C TYR A 112 15.11 -1.15 -7.49
N PHE A 113 15.32 -1.09 -6.19
CA PHE A 113 15.61 0.16 -5.50
C PHE A 113 16.85 -0.03 -4.64
N LYS A 114 17.95 0.62 -5.04
CA LYS A 114 19.20 0.58 -4.28
C LYS A 114 19.19 1.70 -3.26
N VAL A 115 19.20 1.33 -2.00
CA VAL A 115 19.35 2.27 -0.90
C VAL A 115 20.84 2.49 -0.67
N PRO A 116 21.34 3.75 -0.59
CA PRO A 116 22.75 3.99 -0.26
C PRO A 116 23.14 3.33 1.06
N LEU A 117 24.39 2.90 1.18
CA LEU A 117 24.87 2.21 2.38
C LEU A 117 24.75 3.03 3.66
N ASP A 118 24.81 4.35 3.54
CA ASP A 118 24.67 5.28 4.65
C ASP A 118 23.25 5.80 4.82
N PHE A 119 22.28 5.21 4.13
CA PHE A 119 20.90 5.65 4.20
C PHE A 119 20.28 5.23 5.54
N GLU A 120 19.83 6.22 6.28
CA GLU A 120 19.14 6.00 7.56
C GLU A 120 17.64 6.14 7.36
N ILE A 121 16.89 5.08 7.70
CA ILE A 121 15.43 5.10 7.62
C ILE A 121 14.90 5.81 8.86
N LYS A 122 14.24 6.94 8.66
CA LYS A 122 13.51 7.59 9.74
C LYS A 122 12.32 6.72 10.12
N LYS A 123 12.32 6.26 11.37
CA LYS A 123 11.20 5.49 11.92
C LYS A 123 10.01 6.41 12.15
N GLY A 124 8.83 5.84 12.18
CA GLY A 124 7.60 6.55 12.47
C GLY A 124 6.50 6.22 11.45
N VAL A 125 5.40 6.94 11.57
CA VAL A 125 4.26 6.80 10.66
C VAL A 125 4.44 7.75 9.50
N VAL A 126 4.31 7.23 8.27
CA VAL A 126 4.40 8.03 7.06
C VAL A 126 3.13 7.85 6.24
N SER A 127 2.74 8.90 5.52
CA SER A 127 1.62 8.88 4.61
C SER A 127 1.93 9.71 3.38
N TRP A 128 1.25 9.41 2.29
CA TRP A 128 1.35 10.16 1.05
C TRP A 128 0.23 11.19 0.98
N ALA A 129 0.56 12.45 0.78
CA ALA A 129 -0.42 13.52 0.60
C ALA A 129 -0.94 13.48 -0.85
N VAL A 130 -2.25 13.33 -0.99
CA VAL A 130 -2.91 13.32 -2.30
C VAL A 130 -3.51 14.67 -2.65
#